data_701795c1d5077e90880f5ecc37d15e4e
#
_entry.id   701795c1d5077e90880f5ecc37d15e4e
#
_cell.length_a   1.000
_cell.length_b   1.000
_cell.length_c   1.000
_cell.angle_alpha   90.00
_cell.angle_beta   90.00
_cell.angle_gamma   90.00
#
_symmetry.space_group_name_H-M   'P 1'
#
loop_
_entity.id
_entity.type
_entity.pdbx_description
1 polymer ?
#
loop_
_entity_poly.entity_id
_entity_poly.type
_entity_poly.pdbx_seq_one_letter_code
_entity_poly.pdbx_strand_id
1 'polypeptide(L)'
;VVVTIDPAKRLADALGLEALSDTPAEIDHALWDPEGRSAGRLSALMLDTKSTFDKLVHEHAPDAEAAQRILDNNFYRNISGALGGTQEYMAMEKLHELHSTGTFDLIVVDTPPSRHALDFLDAPDRLLRLLDNRMFRLLMAPTRAYLKVASAALAAFLRTIAGVVGREVVDDAIAFFQAFEGMEAGFRTRAAAVQALIDDPATAFVLVTSPRRDAVEEASFFATRLEANDLAVAGVIVNRVHPSFGGAGADAVRHAAADATTTIGAEALTNLAEYREIGEREQLALTGLTDRIPSDAVGFVPMFDRDVHDLEALAVVAGYLL
;
A
#
# COMPACT_ATOMS: atom_id res chain seq x y z
N VAL A 1 10.29 11.14 -2.98
CA VAL A 1 10.06 10.61 -1.61
C VAL A 1 9.46 9.21 -1.69
N VAL A 2 9.84 8.31 -0.78
CA VAL A 2 9.23 6.99 -0.57
C VAL A 2 8.33 7.05 0.66
N VAL A 3 7.08 6.60 0.50
CA VAL A 3 6.06 6.53 1.56
C VAL A 3 5.74 5.07 1.82
N THR A 4 5.99 4.56 3.02
CA THR A 4 5.51 3.23 3.40
C THR A 4 4.29 3.31 4.28
N ILE A 5 3.35 2.41 4.03
CA ILE A 5 2.13 2.23 4.83
C ILE A 5 2.34 1.10 5.85
N ASP A 6 3.33 0.23 5.63
CA ASP A 6 3.65 -0.87 6.54
C ASP A 6 4.33 -0.34 7.80
N PRO A 7 3.77 -0.56 9.01
CA PRO A 7 4.38 -0.17 10.27
C PRO A 7 5.64 -0.99 10.61
N ALA A 8 5.96 -2.04 9.85
CA ALA A 8 7.20 -2.77 10.01
C ALA A 8 8.39 -1.88 9.66
N LYS A 9 9.43 -1.86 10.48
CA LYS A 9 10.63 -1.03 10.31
C LYS A 9 11.48 -1.37 9.07
N ARG A 10 10.99 -2.21 8.18
CA ARG A 10 11.76 -2.74 7.02
C ARG A 10 12.33 -1.66 6.12
N LEU A 11 11.53 -0.62 5.84
CA LEU A 11 12.00 0.49 5.02
C LEU A 11 13.07 1.31 5.77
N ALA A 12 12.85 1.59 7.06
CA ALA A 12 13.83 2.29 7.89
C ALA A 12 15.17 1.53 7.94
N ASP A 13 15.09 0.22 8.23
CA ASP A 13 16.27 -0.66 8.29
C ASP A 13 17.01 -0.68 6.93
N ALA A 14 16.28 -0.85 5.83
CA ALA A 14 16.85 -0.87 4.48
C ALA A 14 17.51 0.46 4.06
N LEU A 15 17.03 1.58 4.60
CA LEU A 15 17.56 2.91 4.33
C LEU A 15 18.61 3.36 5.37
N GLY A 16 18.95 2.51 6.35
CA GLY A 16 19.93 2.82 7.40
C GLY A 16 19.45 3.87 8.40
N LEU A 17 18.12 3.98 8.62
CA LEU A 17 17.51 4.94 9.54
C LEU A 17 17.10 4.26 10.84
N GLU A 18 17.26 4.95 11.98
CA GLU A 18 16.82 4.43 13.29
C GLU A 18 15.30 4.29 13.36
N ALA A 19 14.55 5.24 12.76
CA ALA A 19 13.10 5.24 12.65
C ALA A 19 12.64 6.18 11.55
N LEU A 20 11.46 5.89 10.99
CA LEU A 20 10.70 6.80 10.13
C LEU A 20 9.50 7.36 10.92
N SER A 21 9.14 8.60 10.62
CA SER A 21 7.95 9.27 11.14
C SER A 21 7.03 9.68 9.99
N ASP A 22 5.91 10.32 10.31
CA ASP A 22 4.97 10.90 9.34
C ASP A 22 5.50 12.16 8.63
N THR A 23 6.72 12.57 8.96
CA THR A 23 7.42 13.69 8.29
C THR A 23 8.55 13.14 7.42
N PRO A 24 8.69 13.59 6.15
CA PRO A 24 9.77 13.16 5.30
C PRO A 24 11.15 13.40 5.93
N ALA A 25 11.92 12.32 6.07
CA ALA A 25 13.32 12.37 6.49
C ALA A 25 14.20 12.23 5.25
N GLU A 26 15.14 13.17 5.05
CA GLU A 26 16.12 13.08 3.97
C GLU A 26 17.17 12.04 4.30
N ILE A 27 17.48 11.18 3.32
CA ILE A 27 18.50 10.15 3.42
C ILE A 27 19.86 10.78 3.04
N ASP A 28 20.89 10.52 3.84
CA ASP A 28 22.22 11.00 3.54
C ASP A 28 22.64 10.58 2.13
N HIS A 29 22.97 11.56 1.31
CA HIS A 29 23.34 11.37 -0.09
C HIS A 29 24.50 10.39 -0.26
N ALA A 30 25.47 10.39 0.67
CA ALA A 30 26.62 9.50 0.65
C ALA A 30 26.24 8.00 0.82
N LEU A 31 25.04 7.71 1.38
CA LEU A 31 24.57 6.34 1.59
C LEU A 31 23.96 5.72 0.33
N TRP A 32 23.26 6.51 -0.50
CA TRP A 32 22.55 5.97 -1.67
C TRP A 32 23.20 6.34 -3.02
N ASP A 33 24.04 7.36 -3.05
CA ASP A 33 24.84 7.73 -4.21
C ASP A 33 26.29 8.09 -3.81
N PRO A 34 27.08 7.11 -3.33
CA PRO A 34 28.47 7.36 -2.84
C PRO A 34 29.39 7.88 -3.93
N GLU A 35 29.05 7.69 -5.21
CA GLU A 35 29.81 8.18 -6.35
C GLU A 35 29.42 9.58 -6.80
N GLY A 36 28.34 10.16 -6.23
CA GLY A 36 27.87 11.51 -6.55
C GLY A 36 27.38 11.68 -7.98
N ARG A 37 26.79 10.61 -8.57
CA ARG A 37 26.31 10.62 -9.96
C ARG A 37 24.96 11.30 -10.12
N SER A 38 24.20 11.42 -9.04
CA SER A 38 22.87 12.03 -9.03
C SER A 38 22.89 13.38 -8.33
N ALA A 39 22.17 14.35 -8.89
CA ALA A 39 21.90 15.62 -8.20
C ALA A 39 20.58 15.58 -7.38
N GLY A 40 19.90 14.44 -7.39
CA GLY A 40 18.61 14.25 -6.70
C GLY A 40 18.75 14.17 -5.18
N ARG A 41 17.61 14.23 -4.50
CA ARG A 41 17.50 13.98 -3.06
C ARG A 41 16.50 12.84 -2.83
N LEU A 42 16.86 11.92 -1.94
CA LEU A 42 16.00 10.83 -1.52
C LEU A 42 15.46 11.13 -0.12
N SER A 43 14.17 11.01 0.05
CA SER A 43 13.51 11.13 1.35
C SER A 43 12.60 9.96 1.57
N ALA A 44 12.38 9.59 2.83
CA ALA A 44 11.43 8.55 3.21
C ALA A 44 10.56 8.98 4.39
N LEU A 45 9.35 8.45 4.45
CA LEU A 45 8.46 8.59 5.59
C LEU A 45 7.65 7.32 5.81
N MET A 46 7.17 7.14 7.01
CA MET A 46 6.22 6.09 7.38
C MET A 46 4.90 6.74 7.77
N LEU A 47 3.81 6.27 7.18
CA LEU A 47 2.48 6.77 7.48
C LEU A 47 2.12 6.53 8.95
N ASP A 48 1.78 7.60 9.65
CA ASP A 48 1.04 7.54 10.91
C ASP A 48 -0.43 7.91 10.65
N THR A 49 -1.27 6.88 10.59
CA THR A 49 -2.71 7.02 10.33
C THR A 49 -3.38 7.98 11.30
N LYS A 50 -2.99 7.92 12.60
CA LYS A 50 -3.55 8.80 13.61
C LYS A 50 -3.13 10.23 13.41
N SER A 51 -1.85 10.50 13.20
CA SER A 51 -1.31 11.84 12.95
C SER A 51 -1.94 12.47 11.70
N THR A 52 -2.08 11.70 10.62
CA THR A 52 -2.72 12.17 9.39
C THR A 52 -4.19 12.51 9.62
N PHE A 53 -4.93 11.68 10.36
CA PHE A 53 -6.32 11.97 10.68
C PHE A 53 -6.47 13.19 11.61
N ASP A 54 -5.60 13.31 12.62
CA ASP A 54 -5.60 14.46 13.53
C ASP A 54 -5.40 15.78 12.75
N LYS A 55 -4.50 15.80 11.76
CA LYS A 55 -4.31 16.94 10.85
C LYS A 55 -5.58 17.27 10.07
N LEU A 56 -6.23 16.26 9.47
CA LEU A 56 -7.48 16.47 8.73
C LEU A 56 -8.59 17.04 9.61
N VAL A 57 -8.68 16.58 10.86
CA VAL A 57 -9.63 17.15 11.83
C VAL A 57 -9.32 18.62 12.08
N HIS A 58 -8.05 18.98 12.30
CA HIS A 58 -7.66 20.39 12.49
C HIS A 58 -7.91 21.28 11.28
N GLU A 59 -7.69 20.74 10.06
CA GLU A 59 -7.88 21.50 8.82
C GLU A 59 -9.36 21.74 8.46
N HIS A 60 -10.23 20.79 8.81
CA HIS A 60 -11.63 20.80 8.36
C HIS A 60 -12.64 21.10 9.47
N ALA A 61 -12.25 21.06 10.74
CA ALA A 61 -13.15 21.42 11.82
C ALA A 61 -13.55 22.91 11.73
N PRO A 62 -14.80 23.24 12.07
CA PRO A 62 -15.27 24.65 12.03
C PRO A 62 -14.45 25.59 12.91
N ASP A 63 -13.91 25.10 14.02
CA ASP A 63 -13.07 25.83 14.95
C ASP A 63 -12.18 24.86 15.75
N ALA A 64 -11.20 25.42 16.47
CA ALA A 64 -10.25 24.63 17.29
C ALA A 64 -10.93 23.85 18.42
N GLU A 65 -12.04 24.36 18.97
CA GLU A 65 -12.79 23.68 20.05
C GLU A 65 -13.53 22.46 19.50
N ALA A 66 -14.07 22.54 18.27
CA ALA A 66 -14.67 21.40 17.57
C ALA A 66 -13.61 20.32 17.27
N ALA A 67 -12.43 20.73 16.78
CA ALA A 67 -11.31 19.82 16.56
C ALA A 67 -10.94 19.08 17.86
N GLN A 68 -10.75 19.83 18.94
CA GLN A 68 -10.37 19.24 20.23
C GLN A 68 -11.43 18.26 20.76
N ARG A 69 -12.73 18.58 20.63
CA ARG A 69 -13.82 17.67 21.00
C ARG A 69 -13.76 16.34 20.26
N ILE A 70 -13.38 16.34 18.98
CA ILE A 70 -13.20 15.11 18.19
C ILE A 70 -12.00 14.32 18.69
N LEU A 71 -10.86 14.99 18.86
CA LEU A 71 -9.59 14.34 19.24
C LEU A 71 -9.62 13.77 20.67
N ASP A 72 -10.35 14.40 21.58
CA ASP A 72 -10.51 13.96 22.97
C ASP A 72 -11.60 12.90 23.15
N ASN A 73 -12.40 12.64 22.12
CA ASN A 73 -13.50 11.69 22.18
C ASN A 73 -12.99 10.24 22.36
N ASN A 74 -13.53 9.50 23.34
CA ASN A 74 -13.10 8.13 23.62
C ASN A 74 -13.42 7.17 22.48
N PHE A 75 -14.54 7.34 21.80
CA PHE A 75 -14.90 6.55 20.64
C PHE A 75 -13.83 6.73 19.56
N TYR A 76 -13.43 7.96 19.23
CA TYR A 76 -12.36 8.23 18.30
C TYR A 76 -11.05 7.54 18.69
N ARG A 77 -10.61 7.71 19.93
CA ARG A 77 -9.36 7.10 20.43
C ARG A 77 -9.33 5.58 20.37
N ASN A 78 -10.49 4.95 20.53
CA ASN A 78 -10.61 3.49 20.48
C ASN A 78 -10.75 2.95 19.06
N ILE A 79 -11.26 3.72 18.11
CA ILE A 79 -11.52 3.25 16.74
C ILE A 79 -10.53 3.77 15.71
N SER A 80 -9.78 4.84 15.97
CA SER A 80 -8.85 5.46 15.02
C SER A 80 -7.79 4.49 14.48
N GLY A 81 -7.46 3.42 15.22
CA GLY A 81 -6.57 2.35 14.78
C GLY A 81 -7.27 1.06 14.34
N ALA A 82 -8.61 0.95 14.48
CA ALA A 82 -9.35 -0.30 14.29
C ALA A 82 -10.36 -0.26 13.12
N LEU A 83 -10.66 0.91 12.56
CA LEU A 83 -11.55 1.03 11.41
C LEU A 83 -10.86 0.52 10.15
N GLY A 84 -11.25 -0.66 9.68
CA GLY A 84 -10.83 -1.16 8.37
C GLY A 84 -11.18 -0.15 7.26
N GLY A 85 -10.20 0.14 6.39
CA GLY A 85 -10.33 1.14 5.33
C GLY A 85 -9.87 2.55 5.70
N THR A 86 -9.63 2.83 7.00
CA THR A 86 -9.12 4.14 7.45
C THR A 86 -7.64 4.30 7.11
N GLN A 87 -6.87 3.22 7.22
CA GLN A 87 -5.44 3.22 6.93
C GLN A 87 -5.19 3.52 5.45
N GLU A 88 -5.95 2.89 4.57
CA GLU A 88 -5.87 3.08 3.13
C GLU A 88 -6.27 4.52 2.75
N TYR A 89 -7.34 5.04 3.35
CA TYR A 89 -7.75 6.42 3.10
C TYR A 89 -6.71 7.43 3.62
N MET A 90 -6.15 7.23 4.82
CA MET A 90 -5.10 8.12 5.36
C MET A 90 -3.82 8.08 4.51
N ALA A 91 -3.50 6.94 3.92
CA ALA A 91 -2.38 6.84 2.98
C ALA A 91 -2.61 7.67 1.72
N MET A 92 -3.83 7.66 1.19
CA MET A 92 -4.22 8.49 0.05
C MET A 92 -4.21 9.98 0.41
N GLU A 93 -4.66 10.33 1.60
CA GLU A 93 -4.59 11.70 2.10
C GLU A 93 -3.14 12.19 2.21
N LYS A 94 -2.26 11.33 2.73
CA LYS A 94 -0.82 11.64 2.81
C LYS A 94 -0.20 11.81 1.44
N LEU A 95 -0.55 10.96 0.48
CA LEU A 95 -0.13 11.08 -0.91
C LEU A 95 -0.59 12.44 -1.50
N HIS A 96 -1.85 12.79 -1.29
CA HIS A 96 -2.39 14.08 -1.75
C HIS A 96 -1.69 15.28 -1.06
N GLU A 97 -1.43 15.20 0.25
CA GLU A 97 -0.67 16.21 1.00
C GLU A 97 0.70 16.43 0.33
N LEU A 98 1.48 15.37 0.14
CA LEU A 98 2.81 15.42 -0.46
C LEU A 98 2.80 15.96 -1.89
N HIS A 99 1.85 15.50 -2.72
CA HIS A 99 1.68 15.97 -4.09
C HIS A 99 1.34 17.46 -4.14
N SER A 100 0.44 17.91 -3.27
CA SER A 100 -0.02 19.32 -3.23
C SER A 100 1.07 20.31 -2.82
N THR A 101 2.10 19.84 -2.10
CA THR A 101 3.23 20.72 -1.73
C THR A 101 4.11 21.08 -2.93
N GLY A 102 4.10 20.26 -4.00
CA GLY A 102 5.00 20.42 -5.13
C GLY A 102 6.50 20.31 -4.77
N THR A 103 6.81 19.71 -3.62
CA THR A 103 8.19 19.62 -3.11
C THR A 103 8.95 18.45 -3.73
N PHE A 104 8.23 17.41 -4.16
CA PHE A 104 8.81 16.16 -4.66
C PHE A 104 8.47 15.95 -6.13
N ASP A 105 9.47 15.67 -6.95
CA ASP A 105 9.32 15.34 -8.38
C ASP A 105 8.77 13.93 -8.57
N LEU A 106 9.04 13.02 -7.63
CA LEU A 106 8.57 11.64 -7.63
C LEU A 106 8.13 11.23 -6.23
N ILE A 107 6.94 10.63 -6.15
CA ILE A 107 6.39 10.06 -4.92
C ILE A 107 6.15 8.57 -5.18
N VAL A 108 6.83 7.71 -4.42
CA VAL A 108 6.66 6.26 -4.48
C VAL A 108 5.91 5.80 -3.24
N VAL A 109 4.77 5.16 -3.43
CA VAL A 109 3.95 4.63 -2.33
C VAL A 109 4.11 3.12 -2.25
N ASP A 110 4.72 2.66 -1.16
CA ASP A 110 4.82 1.24 -0.82
C ASP A 110 3.51 0.80 -0.14
N THR A 111 2.67 0.12 -0.93
CA THR A 111 1.34 -0.30 -0.49
C THR A 111 1.39 -1.61 0.30
N PRO A 112 0.40 -1.88 1.20
CA PRO A 112 0.29 -3.15 1.89
C PRO A 112 0.12 -4.34 0.93
N PRO A 113 0.35 -5.59 1.40
CA PRO A 113 0.20 -6.78 0.56
C PRO A 113 -1.17 -6.87 -0.13
N SER A 114 -1.16 -7.34 -1.34
CA SER A 114 -2.11 -7.37 -2.44
C SER A 114 -3.62 -7.34 -2.18
N ARG A 115 -4.15 -8.04 -1.19
CA ARG A 115 -5.60 -8.05 -0.93
C ARG A 115 -6.12 -6.72 -0.39
N HIS A 116 -5.28 -6.01 0.37
CA HIS A 116 -5.58 -4.68 0.89
C HIS A 116 -5.21 -3.54 -0.08
N ALA A 117 -4.38 -3.81 -1.09
CA ALA A 117 -4.04 -2.80 -2.09
C ALA A 117 -5.24 -2.41 -2.98
N LEU A 118 -6.23 -3.31 -3.17
CA LEU A 118 -7.50 -2.96 -3.81
C LEU A 118 -8.37 -2.06 -2.92
N ASP A 119 -8.32 -2.29 -1.60
CA ASP A 119 -9.01 -1.44 -0.64
C ASP A 119 -8.47 0.00 -0.69
N PHE A 120 -7.18 0.15 -1.04
CA PHE A 120 -6.53 1.42 -1.26
C PHE A 120 -7.16 2.20 -2.44
N LEU A 121 -7.36 1.57 -3.59
CA LEU A 121 -7.99 2.20 -4.75
C LEU A 121 -9.46 2.56 -4.50
N ASP A 122 -10.18 1.72 -3.78
CA ASP A 122 -11.60 1.92 -3.46
C ASP A 122 -11.82 2.86 -2.25
N ALA A 123 -10.76 3.29 -1.55
CA ALA A 123 -10.86 4.05 -0.31
C ALA A 123 -11.61 5.39 -0.44
N PRO A 124 -11.36 6.23 -1.48
CA PRO A 124 -12.11 7.47 -1.67
C PRO A 124 -13.60 7.22 -1.88
N ASP A 125 -13.94 6.24 -2.71
CA ASP A 125 -15.31 5.85 -3.00
C ASP A 125 -16.04 5.28 -1.78
N ARG A 126 -15.34 4.52 -0.94
CA ARG A 126 -15.90 4.00 0.32
C ARG A 126 -16.25 5.13 1.27
N LEU A 127 -15.36 6.14 1.38
CA LEU A 127 -15.64 7.33 2.19
C LEU A 127 -16.86 8.08 1.66
N LEU A 128 -16.93 8.32 0.34
CA LEU A 128 -18.07 9.01 -0.27
C LEU A 128 -19.38 8.25 -0.03
N ARG A 129 -19.39 6.93 -0.19
CA ARG A 129 -20.56 6.08 0.11
C ARG A 129 -20.95 6.13 1.59
N LEU A 130 -19.95 6.20 2.50
CA LEU A 130 -20.22 6.36 3.94
C LEU A 130 -20.89 7.71 4.21
N LEU A 131 -20.36 8.81 3.67
CA LEU A 131 -20.92 10.15 3.81
C LEU A 131 -22.33 10.26 3.19
N ASP A 132 -22.63 9.49 2.14
CA ASP A 132 -23.95 9.43 1.49
C ASP A 132 -24.98 8.55 2.24
N ASN A 133 -24.51 7.73 3.16
CA ASN A 133 -25.39 6.83 3.90
C ASN A 133 -26.40 7.61 4.75
N ARG A 134 -27.68 7.26 4.60
CA ARG A 134 -28.79 7.95 5.31
C ARG A 134 -28.64 7.89 6.83
N MET A 135 -28.18 6.76 7.37
CA MET A 135 -27.96 6.58 8.81
C MET A 135 -26.81 7.47 9.29
N PHE A 136 -25.70 7.52 8.52
CA PHE A 136 -24.55 8.37 8.81
C PHE A 136 -24.95 9.85 8.84
N ARG A 137 -25.65 10.33 7.79
CA ARG A 137 -26.17 11.70 7.74
C ARG A 137 -27.15 12.02 8.88
N LEU A 138 -27.91 11.04 9.33
CA LEU A 138 -28.82 11.24 10.46
C LEU A 138 -28.04 11.36 11.78
N LEU A 139 -26.95 10.61 11.97
CA LEU A 139 -26.06 10.73 13.15
C LEU A 139 -25.30 12.06 13.18
N MET A 140 -24.94 12.60 12.01
CA MET A 140 -24.28 13.90 11.86
C MET A 140 -25.23 15.11 11.89
N ALA A 141 -26.56 14.86 11.93
CA ALA A 141 -27.54 15.94 11.92
C ALA A 141 -27.46 16.80 13.19
N PRO A 142 -27.63 18.15 13.08
CA PRO A 142 -27.58 19.05 14.23
C PRO A 142 -28.53 18.59 15.32
N THR A 143 -28.13 18.77 16.59
CA THR A 143 -28.91 18.36 17.77
C THR A 143 -30.36 18.82 17.74
N ARG A 144 -30.63 19.99 17.13
CA ARG A 144 -31.99 20.54 16.96
C ARG A 144 -32.82 19.79 15.93
N ALA A 145 -32.20 19.24 14.87
CA ALA A 145 -32.86 18.39 13.88
C ALA A 145 -33.05 16.97 14.42
N TYR A 146 -32.13 16.50 15.24
CA TYR A 146 -32.19 15.19 15.90
C TYR A 146 -33.43 15.01 16.75
N LEU A 147 -33.80 16.06 17.54
CA LEU A 147 -35.01 16.04 18.39
C LEU A 147 -36.33 16.05 17.60
N LYS A 148 -36.30 16.47 16.31
CA LYS A 148 -37.52 16.53 15.46
C LYS A 148 -37.66 15.33 14.53
N VAL A 149 -36.58 14.61 14.21
CA VAL A 149 -36.53 13.59 13.16
C VAL A 149 -36.12 12.20 13.70
N ALA A 150 -35.67 12.10 14.96
CA ALA A 150 -35.33 10.81 15.56
C ALA A 150 -36.57 9.89 15.54
N SER A 151 -36.64 9.05 14.51
CA SER A 151 -37.72 8.05 14.41
C SER A 151 -37.63 7.10 15.60
N ALA A 152 -38.81 6.62 16.08
CA ALA A 152 -38.86 5.58 17.11
C ALA A 152 -37.96 4.37 16.75
N ALA A 153 -37.78 4.10 15.46
CA ALA A 153 -36.88 3.06 14.94
C ALA A 153 -35.39 3.31 15.22
N LEU A 154 -34.91 4.53 15.02
CA LEU A 154 -33.51 4.88 15.36
C LEU A 154 -33.26 4.80 16.85
N ALA A 155 -34.16 5.33 17.67
CA ALA A 155 -34.06 5.26 19.13
C ALA A 155 -34.11 3.80 19.65
N ALA A 156 -34.88 2.93 19.01
CA ALA A 156 -34.92 1.50 19.32
C ALA A 156 -33.60 0.81 18.90
N PHE A 157 -33.10 1.12 17.71
CA PHE A 157 -31.81 0.61 17.21
C PHE A 157 -30.64 1.00 18.13
N LEU A 158 -30.52 2.28 18.48
CA LEU A 158 -29.46 2.76 19.38
C LEU A 158 -29.57 2.14 20.76
N ARG A 159 -30.80 1.92 21.28
CA ARG A 159 -31.00 1.21 22.56
C ARG A 159 -30.54 -0.25 22.49
N THR A 160 -30.80 -0.92 21.36
CA THR A 160 -30.36 -2.31 21.18
C THR A 160 -28.83 -2.40 21.15
N ILE A 161 -28.18 -1.51 20.42
CA ILE A 161 -26.70 -1.45 20.41
C ILE A 161 -26.14 -1.10 21.79
N ALA A 162 -26.72 -0.10 22.49
CA ALA A 162 -26.32 0.27 23.83
C ALA A 162 -26.45 -0.88 24.84
N GLY A 163 -27.38 -1.81 24.62
CA GLY A 163 -27.50 -3.03 25.43
C GLY A 163 -26.35 -4.04 25.22
N VAL A 164 -25.64 -3.96 24.10
CA VAL A 164 -24.53 -4.87 23.76
C VAL A 164 -23.17 -4.24 24.06
N VAL A 165 -22.93 -3.00 23.62
CA VAL A 165 -21.63 -2.32 23.72
C VAL A 165 -21.50 -1.35 24.90
N GLY A 166 -22.62 -1.05 25.57
CA GLY A 166 -22.70 -0.06 26.65
C GLY A 166 -23.23 1.30 26.16
N ARG A 167 -23.92 2.00 27.04
CA ARG A 167 -24.57 3.28 26.74
C ARG A 167 -23.52 4.38 26.49
N GLU A 168 -22.45 4.41 27.27
CA GLU A 168 -21.37 5.39 27.16
C GLU A 168 -20.71 5.35 25.75
N VAL A 169 -20.46 4.16 25.23
CA VAL A 169 -19.86 4.00 23.88
C VAL A 169 -20.77 4.54 22.81
N VAL A 170 -22.08 4.35 22.93
CA VAL A 170 -23.07 4.88 21.98
C VAL A 170 -23.17 6.40 22.08
N ASP A 171 -23.17 6.95 23.29
CA ASP A 171 -23.23 8.39 23.51
C ASP A 171 -21.95 9.08 23.00
N ASP A 172 -20.77 8.51 23.24
CA ASP A 172 -19.48 8.97 22.68
C ASP A 172 -19.46 8.90 21.15
N ALA A 173 -20.00 7.82 20.56
CA ALA A 173 -20.10 7.70 19.10
C ALA A 173 -21.02 8.78 18.50
N ILE A 174 -22.17 9.04 19.11
CA ILE A 174 -23.09 10.10 18.68
C ILE A 174 -22.41 11.47 18.78
N ALA A 175 -21.75 11.76 19.90
CA ALA A 175 -21.03 13.01 20.11
C ALA A 175 -19.89 13.20 19.06
N PHE A 176 -19.17 12.13 18.75
CA PHE A 176 -18.14 12.11 17.69
C PHE A 176 -18.74 12.47 16.33
N PHE A 177 -19.79 11.77 15.89
CA PHE A 177 -20.42 12.06 14.59
C PHE A 177 -21.05 13.46 14.53
N GLN A 178 -21.59 13.97 15.63
CA GLN A 178 -22.11 15.34 15.67
C GLN A 178 -21.00 16.40 15.57
N ALA A 179 -19.81 16.10 16.11
CA ALA A 179 -18.66 17.00 15.99
C ALA A 179 -18.11 17.05 14.56
N PHE A 180 -18.38 16.04 13.72
CA PHE A 180 -18.09 16.03 12.29
C PHE A 180 -19.04 16.91 11.44
N GLU A 181 -20.09 17.48 12.07
CA GLU A 181 -20.98 18.40 11.36
C GLU A 181 -20.17 19.57 10.77
N GLY A 182 -20.37 19.85 9.49
CA GLY A 182 -19.66 20.90 8.76
C GLY A 182 -18.36 20.47 8.09
N MET A 183 -17.78 19.32 8.47
CA MET A 183 -16.55 18.80 7.84
C MET A 183 -16.84 18.00 6.55
N GLU A 184 -18.08 17.56 6.34
CA GLU A 184 -18.48 16.69 5.21
C GLU A 184 -18.06 17.25 3.84
N ALA A 185 -18.23 18.55 3.61
CA ALA A 185 -17.86 19.19 2.35
C ALA A 185 -16.34 19.14 2.11
N GLY A 186 -15.52 19.33 3.14
CA GLY A 186 -14.07 19.22 3.08
C GLY A 186 -13.64 17.81 2.73
N PHE A 187 -14.16 16.79 3.40
CA PHE A 187 -13.87 15.39 3.10
C PHE A 187 -14.28 14.98 1.69
N ARG A 188 -15.44 15.46 1.18
CA ARG A 188 -15.86 15.20 -0.20
C ARG A 188 -14.91 15.79 -1.22
N THR A 189 -14.53 17.05 -1.03
CA THR A 189 -13.58 17.73 -1.92
C THR A 189 -12.24 17.00 -1.94
N ARG A 190 -11.78 16.57 -0.78
CA ARG A 190 -10.51 15.86 -0.63
C ARG A 190 -10.57 14.47 -1.29
N ALA A 191 -11.62 13.70 -1.03
CA ALA A 191 -11.80 12.39 -1.66
C ALA A 191 -11.84 12.50 -3.20
N ALA A 192 -12.51 13.51 -3.75
CA ALA A 192 -12.51 13.76 -5.19
C ALA A 192 -11.12 14.13 -5.73
N ALA A 193 -10.34 14.92 -4.99
CA ALA A 193 -8.97 15.28 -5.37
C ALA A 193 -8.03 14.08 -5.34
N VAL A 194 -8.17 13.21 -4.34
CA VAL A 194 -7.43 11.94 -4.25
C VAL A 194 -7.79 11.01 -5.40
N GLN A 195 -9.09 10.88 -5.72
CA GLN A 195 -9.52 10.06 -6.87
C GLN A 195 -8.92 10.60 -8.18
N ALA A 196 -8.96 11.93 -8.38
CA ALA A 196 -8.35 12.55 -9.56
C ALA A 196 -6.84 12.30 -9.66
N LEU A 197 -6.14 12.18 -8.53
CA LEU A 197 -4.71 11.85 -8.50
C LEU A 197 -4.45 10.39 -8.87
N ILE A 198 -5.32 9.46 -8.45
CA ILE A 198 -5.23 8.04 -8.84
C ILE A 198 -5.44 7.89 -10.35
N ASP A 199 -6.40 8.62 -10.91
CA ASP A 199 -6.79 8.58 -12.31
C ASP A 199 -5.86 9.41 -13.21
N ASP A 200 -4.89 10.15 -12.63
CA ASP A 200 -3.97 11.00 -13.39
C ASP A 200 -3.02 10.14 -14.23
N PRO A 201 -2.83 10.46 -15.53
CA PRO A 201 -1.86 9.77 -16.39
C PRO A 201 -0.41 9.76 -15.86
N ALA A 202 -0.06 10.68 -14.95
CA ALA A 202 1.25 10.69 -14.28
C ALA A 202 1.34 9.68 -13.13
N THR A 203 0.23 9.06 -12.72
CA THR A 203 0.21 7.99 -11.72
C THR A 203 0.44 6.65 -12.40
N ALA A 204 1.47 5.94 -11.97
CA ALA A 204 1.87 4.65 -12.53
C ALA A 204 1.77 3.53 -11.48
N PHE A 205 1.25 2.38 -11.88
CA PHE A 205 1.16 1.19 -11.02
C PHE A 205 2.20 0.17 -11.44
N VAL A 206 3.09 -0.19 -10.51
CA VAL A 206 4.10 -1.25 -10.69
C VAL A 206 3.75 -2.41 -9.77
N LEU A 207 3.57 -3.60 -10.36
CA LEU A 207 3.30 -4.81 -9.59
C LEU A 207 4.62 -5.46 -9.17
N VAL A 208 4.74 -5.79 -7.89
CA VAL A 208 5.85 -6.58 -7.38
C VAL A 208 5.33 -7.94 -6.96
N THR A 209 5.91 -9.00 -7.52
CA THR A 209 5.51 -10.38 -7.25
C THR A 209 6.73 -11.28 -7.08
N SER A 210 6.51 -12.57 -6.83
CA SER A 210 7.51 -13.62 -6.89
C SER A 210 7.00 -14.75 -7.78
N PRO A 211 7.85 -15.68 -8.26
CA PRO A 211 7.42 -16.77 -9.14
C PRO A 211 6.56 -17.84 -8.43
N ARG A 212 6.24 -17.67 -7.16
CA ARG A 212 5.33 -18.54 -6.42
C ARG A 212 3.93 -18.43 -6.99
N ARG A 213 3.26 -19.55 -7.16
CA ARG A 213 1.94 -19.62 -7.77
C ARG A 213 0.91 -18.73 -7.10
N ASP A 214 0.87 -18.71 -5.76
CA ASP A 214 -0.02 -17.87 -4.96
C ASP A 214 0.22 -16.37 -5.21
N ALA A 215 1.50 -15.96 -5.27
CA ALA A 215 1.87 -14.57 -5.53
C ALA A 215 1.55 -14.13 -6.98
N VAL A 216 1.75 -15.02 -7.96
CA VAL A 216 1.39 -14.76 -9.36
C VAL A 216 -0.13 -14.66 -9.53
N GLU A 217 -0.90 -15.55 -8.90
CA GLU A 217 -2.37 -15.49 -8.92
C GLU A 217 -2.89 -14.17 -8.31
N GLU A 218 -2.30 -13.71 -7.19
CA GLU A 218 -2.63 -12.43 -6.58
C GLU A 218 -2.27 -11.24 -7.47
N ALA A 219 -1.07 -11.21 -8.05
CA ALA A 219 -0.65 -10.15 -8.96
C ALA A 219 -1.52 -10.10 -10.22
N SER A 220 -1.89 -11.26 -10.78
CA SER A 220 -2.78 -11.35 -11.94
C SER A 220 -4.19 -10.87 -11.63
N PHE A 221 -4.70 -11.17 -10.43
CA PHE A 221 -5.99 -10.65 -9.96
C PHE A 221 -5.94 -9.12 -9.82
N PHE A 222 -4.84 -8.59 -9.25
CA PHE A 222 -4.67 -7.14 -9.10
C PHE A 222 -4.57 -6.43 -10.45
N ALA A 223 -3.78 -6.96 -11.39
CA ALA A 223 -3.70 -6.44 -12.76
C ALA A 223 -5.09 -6.36 -13.41
N THR A 224 -5.89 -7.43 -13.31
CA THR A 224 -7.25 -7.46 -13.85
C THR A 224 -8.16 -6.41 -13.21
N ARG A 225 -7.98 -6.14 -11.91
CA ARG A 225 -8.77 -5.10 -11.22
C ARG A 225 -8.34 -3.69 -11.59
N LEU A 226 -7.04 -3.43 -11.81
CA LEU A 226 -6.57 -2.15 -12.35
C LEU A 226 -7.17 -1.91 -13.73
N GLU A 227 -7.06 -2.89 -14.63
CA GLU A 227 -7.63 -2.82 -15.98
C GLU A 227 -9.14 -2.56 -15.97
N ALA A 228 -9.88 -3.19 -15.05
CA ALA A 228 -11.33 -3.00 -14.91
C ALA A 228 -11.72 -1.59 -14.40
N ASN A 229 -10.78 -0.83 -13.86
CA ASN A 229 -10.93 0.57 -13.45
C ASN A 229 -10.21 1.54 -14.42
N ASP A 230 -9.87 1.10 -15.63
CA ASP A 230 -9.14 1.88 -16.63
C ASP A 230 -7.75 2.37 -16.18
N LEU A 231 -7.15 1.68 -15.19
CA LEU A 231 -5.82 1.96 -14.68
C LEU A 231 -4.81 0.99 -15.31
N ALA A 232 -3.76 1.54 -15.91
CA ALA A 232 -2.74 0.73 -16.59
C ALA A 232 -1.68 0.23 -15.60
N VAL A 233 -1.28 -1.05 -15.73
CA VAL A 233 -0.06 -1.57 -15.10
C VAL A 233 1.13 -1.09 -15.93
N ALA A 234 1.95 -0.21 -15.35
CA ALA A 234 3.13 0.36 -16.00
C ALA A 234 4.32 -0.59 -16.02
N GLY A 235 4.38 -1.56 -15.09
CA GLY A 235 5.46 -2.54 -15.06
C GLY A 235 5.21 -3.65 -14.05
N VAL A 236 5.97 -4.72 -14.19
CA VAL A 236 5.99 -5.86 -13.27
C VAL A 236 7.42 -6.16 -12.85
N ILE A 237 7.66 -6.28 -11.55
CA ILE A 237 8.93 -6.74 -11.00
C ILE A 237 8.71 -8.13 -10.38
N VAL A 238 9.38 -9.13 -10.94
CA VAL A 238 9.38 -10.49 -10.41
C VAL A 238 10.61 -10.68 -9.54
N ASN A 239 10.42 -10.68 -8.24
CA ASN A 239 11.47 -10.84 -7.26
C ASN A 239 11.71 -12.31 -6.90
N ARG A 240 12.95 -12.66 -6.51
CA ARG A 240 13.35 -14.00 -6.07
C ARG A 240 13.21 -15.08 -7.15
N VAL A 241 13.55 -14.75 -8.38
CA VAL A 241 13.58 -15.72 -9.49
C VAL A 241 14.79 -16.63 -9.35
N HIS A 242 14.62 -17.93 -9.53
CA HIS A 242 15.76 -18.85 -9.49
C HIS A 242 16.72 -18.59 -10.68
N PRO A 243 18.03 -18.49 -10.43
CA PRO A 243 19.02 -18.30 -11.49
C PRO A 243 19.03 -19.48 -12.47
N SER A 244 19.07 -19.18 -13.77
CA SER A 244 19.07 -20.23 -14.81
C SER A 244 20.43 -20.91 -15.04
N PHE A 245 21.53 -20.38 -14.53
CA PHE A 245 22.92 -20.93 -14.65
C PHE A 245 23.31 -21.41 -16.06
N GLY A 246 22.98 -20.66 -17.11
CA GLY A 246 23.33 -20.95 -18.50
C GLY A 246 22.16 -21.37 -19.40
N GLY A 247 22.44 -21.69 -20.68
CA GLY A 247 21.44 -21.75 -21.74
C GLY A 247 20.82 -23.12 -22.09
N ALA A 248 21.30 -24.25 -21.54
CA ALA A 248 20.73 -25.57 -21.87
C ALA A 248 19.55 -25.90 -20.96
N GLY A 249 18.44 -26.41 -21.47
CA GLY A 249 17.27 -26.80 -20.68
C GLY A 249 17.54 -27.95 -19.70
N ALA A 250 16.65 -28.12 -18.71
CA ALA A 250 16.77 -29.14 -17.66
C ALA A 250 17.00 -30.57 -18.22
N ASP A 251 16.28 -30.92 -19.27
CA ASP A 251 16.41 -32.25 -19.90
C ASP A 251 17.77 -32.49 -20.56
N ALA A 252 18.35 -31.48 -21.22
CA ALA A 252 19.69 -31.57 -21.81
C ALA A 252 20.75 -31.76 -20.73
N VAL A 253 20.63 -31.06 -19.61
CA VAL A 253 21.54 -31.25 -18.45
C VAL A 253 21.36 -32.59 -17.81
N ARG A 254 20.15 -33.11 -17.71
CA ARG A 254 19.84 -34.45 -17.19
C ARG A 254 20.45 -35.54 -18.04
N HIS A 255 20.44 -35.42 -19.38
CA HIS A 255 21.16 -36.31 -20.28
C HIS A 255 22.67 -36.23 -20.08
N ALA A 256 23.24 -35.04 -19.97
CA ALA A 256 24.66 -34.84 -19.69
C ALA A 256 25.08 -35.45 -18.33
N ALA A 257 24.20 -35.43 -17.34
CA ALA A 257 24.44 -36.10 -16.04
C ALA A 257 24.55 -37.63 -16.18
N ALA A 258 23.70 -38.22 -17.04
CA ALA A 258 23.74 -39.68 -17.30
C ALA A 258 25.00 -40.10 -18.04
N ASP A 259 25.56 -39.24 -18.88
CA ASP A 259 26.80 -39.48 -19.65
C ASP A 259 28.07 -39.08 -18.88
N ALA A 260 27.97 -38.57 -17.67
CA ALA A 260 29.11 -38.09 -16.90
C ALA A 260 30.04 -39.24 -16.48
N THR A 261 31.33 -39.05 -16.65
CA THR A 261 32.37 -40.05 -16.37
C THR A 261 32.79 -40.11 -14.89
N THR A 262 32.35 -39.15 -14.07
CA THR A 262 32.67 -39.07 -12.64
C THR A 262 31.40 -38.93 -11.81
N THR A 263 31.37 -39.54 -10.62
CA THR A 263 30.23 -39.47 -9.70
C THR A 263 29.94 -38.02 -9.29
N ILE A 264 30.97 -37.23 -8.96
CA ILE A 264 30.84 -35.82 -8.59
C ILE A 264 30.24 -35.02 -9.75
N GLY A 265 30.70 -35.26 -10.99
CA GLY A 265 30.18 -34.61 -12.17
C GLY A 265 28.71 -34.96 -12.43
N ALA A 266 28.34 -36.21 -12.27
CA ALA A 266 26.94 -36.65 -12.40
C ALA A 266 26.02 -36.01 -11.34
N GLU A 267 26.45 -35.95 -10.08
CA GLU A 267 25.70 -35.31 -9.00
C GLU A 267 25.56 -33.79 -9.22
N ALA A 268 26.64 -33.13 -9.62
CA ALA A 268 26.60 -31.68 -9.90
C ALA A 268 25.65 -31.35 -11.06
N LEU A 269 25.68 -32.12 -12.14
CA LEU A 269 24.76 -31.94 -13.28
C LEU A 269 23.32 -32.32 -12.91
N THR A 270 23.09 -33.32 -12.05
CA THR A 270 21.75 -33.63 -11.55
C THR A 270 21.17 -32.44 -10.76
N ASN A 271 21.94 -31.89 -9.82
CA ASN A 271 21.51 -30.70 -9.07
C ASN A 271 21.24 -29.51 -10.00
N LEU A 272 22.09 -29.27 -11.00
CA LEU A 272 21.86 -28.22 -11.99
C LEU A 272 20.57 -28.46 -12.80
N ALA A 273 20.26 -29.68 -13.16
CA ALA A 273 19.04 -30.01 -13.87
C ALA A 273 17.80 -29.74 -13.00
N GLU A 274 17.85 -30.06 -11.71
CA GLU A 274 16.77 -29.76 -10.76
C GLU A 274 16.54 -28.24 -10.63
N TYR A 275 17.60 -27.44 -10.48
CA TYR A 275 17.51 -25.99 -10.43
C TYR A 275 16.89 -25.41 -11.70
N ARG A 276 17.28 -25.93 -12.87
CA ARG A 276 16.69 -25.49 -14.15
C ARG A 276 15.22 -25.85 -14.29
N GLU A 277 14.84 -27.03 -13.85
CA GLU A 277 13.44 -27.44 -13.84
C GLU A 277 12.58 -26.51 -12.95
N ILE A 278 13.14 -26.04 -11.82
CA ILE A 278 12.48 -25.01 -11.00
C ILE A 278 12.30 -23.72 -11.81
N GLY A 279 13.37 -23.20 -12.43
CA GLY A 279 13.31 -21.97 -13.22
C GLY A 279 12.36 -22.05 -14.41
N GLU A 280 12.32 -23.19 -15.12
CA GLU A 280 11.38 -23.44 -16.23
C GLU A 280 9.91 -23.43 -15.76
N ARG A 281 9.63 -24.03 -14.61
CA ARG A 281 8.30 -24.01 -13.99
C ARG A 281 7.91 -22.58 -13.54
N GLU A 282 8.85 -21.83 -13.00
CA GLU A 282 8.64 -20.42 -12.63
C GLU A 282 8.30 -19.56 -13.84
N GLN A 283 9.06 -19.68 -14.92
CA GLN A 283 8.78 -18.98 -16.17
C GLN A 283 7.40 -19.29 -16.72
N LEU A 284 7.03 -20.58 -16.71
CA LEU A 284 5.71 -21.02 -17.17
C LEU A 284 4.59 -20.44 -16.28
N ALA A 285 4.79 -20.38 -14.97
CA ALA A 285 3.81 -19.80 -14.05
C ALA A 285 3.62 -18.29 -14.27
N LEU A 286 4.66 -17.58 -14.67
CA LEU A 286 4.65 -16.13 -14.90
C LEU A 286 4.03 -15.72 -16.24
N THR A 287 4.01 -16.60 -17.25
CA THR A 287 3.61 -16.28 -18.64
C THR A 287 2.28 -15.52 -18.71
N GLY A 288 1.25 -15.98 -17.98
CA GLY A 288 -0.07 -15.33 -18.02
C GLY A 288 -0.12 -13.91 -17.45
N LEU A 289 0.84 -13.54 -16.61
CA LEU A 289 0.99 -12.19 -16.07
C LEU A 289 1.88 -11.33 -16.96
N THR A 290 3.04 -11.85 -17.35
CA THR A 290 4.06 -11.09 -18.11
C THR A 290 3.65 -10.83 -19.56
N ASP A 291 2.86 -11.70 -20.18
CA ASP A 291 2.37 -11.51 -21.56
C ASP A 291 1.41 -10.30 -21.69
N ARG A 292 0.89 -9.78 -20.60
CA ARG A 292 0.02 -8.59 -20.60
C ARG A 292 0.81 -7.29 -20.60
N ILE A 293 2.11 -7.34 -20.31
CA ILE A 293 2.97 -6.19 -20.06
C ILE A 293 4.05 -6.16 -21.17
N PRO A 294 4.42 -4.99 -21.69
CA PRO A 294 5.56 -4.86 -22.60
C PRO A 294 6.83 -5.47 -21.97
N SER A 295 7.59 -6.20 -22.76
CA SER A 295 8.76 -6.95 -22.24
C SER A 295 9.86 -6.06 -21.63
N ASP A 296 9.93 -4.81 -22.03
CA ASP A 296 10.82 -3.77 -21.48
C ASP A 296 10.33 -3.17 -20.17
N ALA A 297 9.08 -3.47 -19.79
CA ALA A 297 8.49 -3.09 -18.51
C ALA A 297 8.40 -4.26 -17.51
N VAL A 298 9.06 -5.39 -17.78
CA VAL A 298 9.15 -6.55 -16.90
C VAL A 298 10.57 -6.69 -16.38
N GLY A 299 10.76 -6.48 -15.07
CA GLY A 299 12.03 -6.66 -14.39
C GLY A 299 12.10 -7.99 -13.64
N PHE A 300 13.27 -8.64 -13.67
CA PHE A 300 13.52 -9.89 -12.94
C PHE A 300 14.67 -9.70 -11.95
N VAL A 301 14.40 -9.95 -10.68
CA VAL A 301 15.40 -9.89 -9.61
C VAL A 301 15.68 -11.33 -9.14
N PRO A 302 16.92 -11.82 -9.23
CA PRO A 302 17.24 -13.18 -8.82
C PRO A 302 17.14 -13.36 -7.32
N MET A 303 16.99 -14.61 -6.90
CA MET A 303 17.13 -14.97 -5.51
C MET A 303 18.62 -14.87 -5.12
N PHE A 304 18.92 -14.02 -4.16
CA PHE A 304 20.29 -13.84 -3.64
C PHE A 304 20.61 -14.87 -2.56
N ASP A 305 21.88 -15.09 -2.31
CA ASP A 305 22.41 -15.95 -1.25
C ASP A 305 22.31 -15.34 0.16
N ARG A 306 22.00 -14.04 0.22
CA ARG A 306 21.80 -13.29 1.46
C ARG A 306 20.58 -12.37 1.35
N ASP A 307 20.03 -11.99 2.50
CA ASP A 307 18.89 -11.06 2.54
C ASP A 307 19.33 -9.63 2.16
N VAL A 308 18.44 -8.96 1.43
CA VAL A 308 18.59 -7.53 1.07
C VAL A 308 18.00 -6.69 2.21
N HIS A 309 18.86 -6.00 2.96
CA HIS A 309 18.44 -5.25 4.15
C HIS A 309 19.20 -3.91 4.33
N ASP A 310 20.02 -3.52 3.35
CA ASP A 310 20.74 -2.25 3.35
C ASP A 310 20.81 -1.62 1.95
N LEU A 311 21.27 -0.39 1.87
CA LEU A 311 21.37 0.37 0.62
C LEU A 311 22.38 -0.23 -0.37
N GLU A 312 23.44 -0.88 0.11
CA GLU A 312 24.42 -1.54 -0.77
C GLU A 312 23.75 -2.72 -1.50
N ALA A 313 23.02 -3.57 -0.77
CA ALA A 313 22.28 -4.66 -1.35
C ALA A 313 21.13 -4.17 -2.27
N LEU A 314 20.45 -3.06 -1.92
CA LEU A 314 19.45 -2.44 -2.79
C LEU A 314 20.06 -1.89 -4.09
N ALA A 315 21.29 -1.35 -4.06
CA ALA A 315 21.98 -0.94 -5.27
C ALA A 315 22.27 -2.12 -6.21
N VAL A 316 22.56 -3.31 -5.66
CA VAL A 316 22.68 -4.54 -6.46
C VAL A 316 21.34 -4.91 -7.10
N VAL A 317 20.23 -4.83 -6.36
CA VAL A 317 18.87 -5.06 -6.92
C VAL A 317 18.57 -4.07 -8.04
N ALA A 318 18.87 -2.79 -7.86
CA ALA A 318 18.67 -1.76 -8.89
C ALA A 318 19.41 -2.09 -10.20
N GLY A 319 20.60 -2.69 -10.11
CA GLY A 319 21.36 -3.12 -11.29
C GLY A 319 20.70 -4.22 -12.13
N TYR A 320 19.67 -4.91 -11.61
CA TYR A 320 18.85 -5.86 -12.38
C TYR A 320 17.61 -5.22 -13.00
N LEU A 321 17.28 -3.98 -12.59
CA LEU A 321 16.04 -3.31 -13.02
C LEU A 321 16.31 -2.13 -13.96
N LEU A 322 17.53 -1.66 -14.01
CA LEU A 322 18.01 -0.55 -14.85
C LEU A 322 18.91 -1.07 -15.98
#